data_063a5a0a677f462cf9d2cc914e5be369
#
_entry.id   063a5a0a677f462cf9d2cc914e5be369
#
_cell.length_a   1.000
_cell.length_b   1.000
_cell.length_c   1.000
_cell.angle_alpha   90.00
_cell.angle_beta   90.00
_cell.angle_gamma   90.00
#
_symmetry.space_group_name_H-M   'P 1'
#
loop_
_entity.id
_entity.type
_entity.pdbx_description
1 polymer ?
#
loop_
_entity_poly.entity_id
_entity_poly.type
_entity_poly.pdbx_seq_one_letter_code
_entity_poly.pdbx_strand_id
1 'polypeptide(L)'
;MRTKNELYQEALRTVAARRQMARARAEDARAEAEAAVPALRHAEDEVRVRGLRCALAGASGKDRTEAAAALAAARQKLTALLAASGRPADALEPKFSCKLCQDTGTVNGRTCSCVHKVMQQLRRQEIEQLSSLSISSFDTMELRYYPNTMDTQNGVNVRAYMGRLLDGLKQYAEDFSPTENESLMLIGNAGLGKTHAALAIAGLVLEQGHDVIYVSSPDFFGKIEASRFDPSGDADTLLRTASTADLLILDDLGTEFVTPYFITVFYSLLNNRLGAGLPTIITTNITDGALLEKRYTEKISSRLSAFIPFRFLGEDIRPQKAAE
;
A
#
# COMPACT_ATOMS: atom_id res chain seq x y z
N MET A 1 -12.26 2.38 -6.69
CA MET A 1 -10.79 2.24 -6.49
C MET A 1 -10.09 3.40 -7.15
N ARG A 2 -9.12 4.00 -6.48
CA ARG A 2 -8.32 5.11 -7.01
C ARG A 2 -7.25 4.59 -7.97
N THR A 3 -7.03 5.32 -9.04
CA THR A 3 -5.88 5.11 -9.94
C THR A 3 -4.56 5.44 -9.22
N LYS A 4 -3.43 4.99 -9.73
CA LYS A 4 -2.10 5.32 -9.19
C LYS A 4 -1.87 6.84 -9.12
N ASN A 5 -2.38 7.59 -10.11
CA ASN A 5 -2.29 9.06 -10.11
C ASN A 5 -3.14 9.71 -9.02
N GLU A 6 -4.37 9.24 -8.80
CA GLU A 6 -5.23 9.75 -7.72
C GLU A 6 -4.63 9.48 -6.34
N LEU A 7 -4.07 8.28 -6.12
CA LEU A 7 -3.34 7.97 -4.90
C LEU A 7 -2.13 8.88 -4.71
N TYR A 8 -1.39 9.15 -5.78
CA TYR A 8 -0.24 10.05 -5.73
C TYR A 8 -0.65 11.49 -5.34
N GLN A 9 -1.71 12.02 -5.95
CA GLN A 9 -2.24 13.35 -5.62
C GLN A 9 -2.73 13.42 -4.18
N GLU A 10 -3.42 12.38 -3.70
CA GLU A 10 -3.90 12.31 -2.32
C GLU A 10 -2.74 12.20 -1.32
N ALA A 11 -1.71 11.43 -1.66
CA ALA A 11 -0.49 11.33 -0.84
C ALA A 11 0.24 12.67 -0.74
N LEU A 12 0.34 13.42 -1.84
CA LEU A 12 0.92 14.77 -1.82
C LEU A 12 0.12 15.71 -0.93
N ARG A 13 -1.22 15.69 -1.02
CA ARG A 13 -2.11 16.48 -0.14
C ARG A 13 -1.90 16.12 1.33
N THR A 14 -1.82 14.83 1.63
CA THR A 14 -1.58 14.33 2.99
C THR A 14 -0.24 14.82 3.54
N VAL A 15 0.82 14.73 2.76
CA VAL A 15 2.16 15.20 3.16
C VAL A 15 2.18 16.72 3.34
N ALA A 16 1.54 17.49 2.44
CA ALA A 16 1.41 18.94 2.56
C ALA A 16 0.62 19.34 3.81
N ALA A 17 -0.47 18.65 4.12
CA ALA A 17 -1.26 18.87 5.34
C ALA A 17 -0.43 18.62 6.61
N ARG A 18 0.39 17.54 6.66
CA ARG A 18 1.32 17.28 7.76
C ARG A 18 2.28 18.44 7.97
N ARG A 19 2.81 19.00 6.88
CA ARG A 19 3.71 20.17 6.94
C ARG A 19 3.03 21.40 7.51
N GLN A 20 1.82 21.71 7.08
CA GLN A 20 1.04 22.82 7.61
C GLN A 20 0.77 22.64 9.11
N MET A 21 0.35 21.46 9.53
CA MET A 21 0.10 21.14 10.94
C MET A 21 1.37 21.26 11.80
N ALA A 22 2.53 20.80 11.28
CA ALA A 22 3.79 20.93 12.00
C ALA A 22 4.18 22.41 12.21
N ARG A 23 3.95 23.24 11.19
CA ARG A 23 4.20 24.70 11.29
C ARG A 23 3.24 25.37 12.24
N ALA A 24 1.93 25.10 12.12
CA ALA A 24 0.94 25.68 13.03
C ALA A 24 1.24 25.33 14.48
N ARG A 25 1.56 24.08 14.80
CA ARG A 25 1.96 23.66 16.15
C ARG A 25 3.22 24.39 16.65
N ALA A 26 4.18 24.65 15.78
CA ALA A 26 5.37 25.42 16.16
C ALA A 26 5.03 26.92 16.40
N GLU A 27 4.11 27.48 15.63
CA GLU A 27 3.61 28.86 15.85
C GLU A 27 2.83 28.97 17.16
N ASP A 28 1.94 28.03 17.45
CA ASP A 28 1.21 27.95 18.71
C ASP A 28 2.18 27.81 19.90
N ALA A 29 3.13 26.90 19.81
CA ALA A 29 4.15 26.71 20.84
C ALA A 29 5.01 27.96 21.05
N ARG A 30 5.29 28.71 19.97
CA ARG A 30 5.99 29.99 20.05
C ARG A 30 5.13 31.04 20.76
N ALA A 31 3.87 31.20 20.39
CA ALA A 31 2.96 32.12 21.01
C ALA A 31 2.80 31.86 22.52
N GLU A 32 2.64 30.60 22.91
CA GLU A 32 2.57 30.19 24.31
C GLU A 32 3.88 30.47 25.06
N ALA A 33 5.04 30.20 24.42
CA ALA A 33 6.33 30.44 25.04
C ALA A 33 6.60 31.96 25.24
N GLU A 34 6.28 32.76 24.22
CA GLU A 34 6.42 34.24 24.30
C GLU A 34 5.48 34.86 25.37
N ALA A 35 4.27 34.33 25.49
CA ALA A 35 3.33 34.78 26.55
C ALA A 35 3.86 34.46 27.95
N ALA A 36 4.48 33.29 28.13
CA ALA A 36 5.06 32.86 29.39
C ALA A 36 6.38 33.61 29.73
N VAL A 37 7.22 33.87 28.70
CA VAL A 37 8.54 34.51 28.84
C VAL A 37 8.73 35.54 27.74
N PRO A 38 8.31 36.80 27.93
CA PRO A 38 8.39 37.84 26.88
C PRO A 38 9.81 38.10 26.33
N ALA A 39 10.86 37.77 27.09
CA ALA A 39 12.26 37.86 26.64
C ALA A 39 12.59 36.90 25.47
N LEU A 40 11.81 35.82 25.27
CA LEU A 40 12.00 34.87 24.17
C LEU A 40 11.83 35.54 22.81
N ARG A 41 10.83 36.41 22.65
CA ARG A 41 10.60 37.17 21.43
C ARG A 41 11.83 37.96 21.00
N HIS A 42 12.43 38.72 21.95
CA HIS A 42 13.64 39.47 21.65
C HIS A 42 14.83 38.59 21.31
N ALA A 43 14.96 37.46 22.00
CA ALA A 43 16.04 36.51 21.71
C ALA A 43 15.88 35.82 20.32
N GLU A 44 14.66 35.47 19.90
CA GLU A 44 14.39 34.97 18.55
C GLU A 44 14.66 36.04 17.47
N ASP A 45 14.23 37.26 17.67
CA ASP A 45 14.52 38.37 16.77
C ASP A 45 16.03 38.61 16.65
N GLU A 46 16.76 38.54 17.76
CA GLU A 46 18.22 38.65 17.77
C GLU A 46 18.85 37.53 16.93
N VAL A 47 18.44 36.28 17.13
CA VAL A 47 18.93 35.13 16.31
C VAL A 47 18.62 35.33 14.83
N ARG A 48 17.42 35.80 14.48
CA ARG A 48 17.03 36.05 13.08
C ARG A 48 17.89 37.15 12.44
N VAL A 49 18.08 38.28 13.12
CA VAL A 49 18.89 39.40 12.63
C VAL A 49 20.37 39.01 12.46
N ARG A 50 20.94 38.32 13.47
CA ARG A 50 22.32 37.82 13.42
C ARG A 50 22.51 36.77 12.33
N GLY A 51 21.50 35.89 12.15
CA GLY A 51 21.48 34.90 11.06
C GLY A 51 21.53 35.52 9.66
N LEU A 52 20.71 36.56 9.44
CA LEU A 52 20.70 37.32 8.20
C LEU A 52 22.05 37.98 7.92
N ARG A 53 22.64 38.65 8.92
CA ARG A 53 23.95 39.30 8.82
C ARG A 53 25.06 38.27 8.49
N CYS A 54 25.04 37.09 9.12
CA CYS A 54 25.99 36.03 8.85
C CYS A 54 25.86 35.49 7.42
N ALA A 55 24.64 35.35 6.91
CA ALA A 55 24.37 34.93 5.53
C ALA A 55 24.84 35.96 4.51
N LEU A 56 24.56 37.25 4.74
CA LEU A 56 25.00 38.35 3.85
C LEU A 56 26.52 38.51 3.82
N ALA A 57 27.20 38.36 4.97
CA ALA A 57 28.69 38.35 5.00
C ALA A 57 29.26 37.23 4.12
N GLY A 58 28.66 36.02 4.18
CA GLY A 58 29.06 34.92 3.32
C GLY A 58 28.83 35.18 1.82
N ALA A 59 27.70 35.75 1.46
CA ALA A 59 27.37 36.09 0.07
C ALA A 59 28.26 37.18 -0.52
N SER A 60 28.77 38.11 0.31
CA SER A 60 29.63 39.22 -0.09
C SER A 60 31.14 38.90 -0.01
N GLY A 61 31.53 37.62 0.24
CA GLY A 61 32.94 37.22 0.35
C GLY A 61 33.73 37.79 1.52
N LYS A 62 33.03 38.41 2.53
CA LYS A 62 33.64 38.96 3.74
C LYS A 62 33.92 37.87 4.77
N ASP A 63 34.86 38.12 5.67
CA ASP A 63 35.11 37.23 6.80
C ASP A 63 33.83 37.04 7.64
N ARG A 64 33.45 35.76 7.84
CA ARG A 64 32.22 35.39 8.57
C ARG A 64 32.46 35.09 10.04
N THR A 65 33.69 35.10 10.49
CA THR A 65 34.07 34.63 11.83
C THR A 65 33.36 35.37 12.93
N GLU A 66 33.38 36.70 12.88
CA GLU A 66 32.71 37.55 13.87
C GLU A 66 31.18 37.42 13.81
N ALA A 67 30.61 37.40 12.61
CA ALA A 67 29.17 37.25 12.42
C ALA A 67 28.66 35.87 12.87
N ALA A 68 29.44 34.85 12.65
CA ALA A 68 29.14 33.48 13.11
C ALA A 68 29.23 33.36 14.63
N ALA A 69 30.24 33.97 15.27
CA ALA A 69 30.37 34.03 16.72
C ALA A 69 29.18 34.75 17.37
N ALA A 70 28.78 35.91 16.82
CA ALA A 70 27.63 36.65 17.29
C ALA A 70 26.31 35.88 17.15
N LEU A 71 26.12 35.13 16.07
CA LEU A 71 24.96 34.22 15.86
C LEU A 71 24.97 33.07 16.87
N ALA A 72 26.13 32.46 17.14
CA ALA A 72 26.26 31.39 18.12
C ALA A 72 25.88 31.86 19.52
N ALA A 73 26.37 33.06 19.95
CA ALA A 73 26.01 33.65 21.22
C ALA A 73 24.49 33.94 21.35
N ALA A 74 23.86 34.47 20.29
CA ALA A 74 22.42 34.68 20.27
C ALA A 74 21.62 33.37 20.39
N ARG A 75 22.05 32.32 19.72
CA ARG A 75 21.45 30.97 19.84
C ARG A 75 21.61 30.39 21.25
N GLN A 76 22.79 30.52 21.86
CA GLN A 76 23.00 30.10 23.24
C GLN A 76 22.06 30.79 24.22
N LYS A 77 21.87 32.12 24.08
CA LYS A 77 20.94 32.91 24.90
C LYS A 77 19.50 32.42 24.76
N LEU A 78 19.03 32.17 23.51
CA LEU A 78 17.72 31.60 23.25
C LEU A 78 17.54 30.24 23.89
N THR A 79 18.51 29.34 23.71
CA THR A 79 18.50 27.97 24.31
C THR A 79 18.46 28.06 25.85
N ALA A 80 19.20 28.95 26.46
CA ALA A 80 19.20 29.15 27.91
C ALA A 80 17.83 29.63 28.41
N LEU A 81 17.17 30.57 27.71
CA LEU A 81 15.83 31.03 28.04
C LEU A 81 14.78 29.91 27.91
N LEU A 82 14.88 29.08 26.86
CA LEU A 82 13.99 27.92 26.69
C LEU A 82 14.19 26.92 27.83
N ALA A 83 15.43 26.60 28.16
CA ALA A 83 15.74 25.69 29.25
C ALA A 83 15.25 26.20 30.60
N ALA A 84 15.42 27.50 30.89
CA ALA A 84 14.92 28.16 32.11
C ALA A 84 13.39 28.13 32.22
N SER A 85 12.67 28.04 31.08
CA SER A 85 11.22 27.86 31.00
C SER A 85 10.77 26.41 30.98
N GLY A 86 11.70 25.44 31.14
CA GLY A 86 11.40 24.01 31.10
C GLY A 86 11.13 23.46 29.70
N ARG A 87 11.53 24.19 28.65
CA ARG A 87 11.30 23.79 27.25
C ARG A 87 12.60 23.26 26.62
N PRO A 88 12.51 22.25 25.73
CA PRO A 88 13.68 21.79 24.97
C PRO A 88 14.15 22.86 23.96
N ALA A 89 15.42 22.79 23.56
CA ALA A 89 16.05 23.77 22.65
C ALA A 89 15.34 23.88 21.27
N ASP A 90 14.68 22.83 20.83
CA ASP A 90 13.93 22.74 19.57
C ASP A 90 12.41 22.89 19.73
N ALA A 91 11.94 23.41 20.88
CA ALA A 91 10.52 23.54 21.19
C ALA A 91 9.75 24.44 20.21
N LEU A 92 10.43 25.43 19.63
CA LEU A 92 9.85 26.39 18.69
C LEU A 92 10.03 26.02 17.22
N GLU A 93 10.67 24.85 16.94
CA GLU A 93 10.89 24.37 15.59
C GLU A 93 9.77 23.45 15.12
N PRO A 94 9.35 23.53 13.84
CA PRO A 94 8.39 22.61 13.29
C PRO A 94 8.90 21.16 13.33
N LYS A 95 8.13 20.23 13.89
CA LYS A 95 8.46 18.80 13.94
C LYS A 95 7.89 18.11 12.70
N PHE A 96 8.66 18.07 11.63
CA PHE A 96 8.27 17.40 10.39
C PHE A 96 8.33 15.87 10.52
N SER A 97 7.33 15.18 9.94
CA SER A 97 7.26 13.71 9.94
C SER A 97 8.36 13.09 9.09
N CYS A 98 8.68 13.71 7.95
CA CYS A 98 9.77 13.28 7.08
C CYS A 98 10.99 14.19 7.25
N LYS A 99 12.07 13.65 7.82
CA LYS A 99 13.33 14.39 8.01
C LYS A 99 14.04 14.70 6.69
N LEU A 100 13.84 13.89 5.63
CA LEU A 100 14.50 14.08 4.34
C LEU A 100 13.95 15.27 3.56
N CYS A 101 12.64 15.33 3.39
CA CYS A 101 12.00 16.39 2.60
C CYS A 101 11.31 17.45 3.47
N GLN A 102 11.29 17.31 4.78
CA GLN A 102 10.56 18.21 5.70
C GLN A 102 9.09 18.38 5.29
N ASP A 103 8.46 17.25 4.93
CA ASP A 103 7.08 17.15 4.46
C ASP A 103 6.76 18.07 3.24
N THR A 104 7.75 18.30 2.37
CA THR A 104 7.53 18.93 1.05
C THR A 104 7.06 17.95 -0.01
N GLY A 105 7.28 16.65 0.21
CA GLY A 105 7.00 15.60 -0.76
C GLY A 105 8.07 15.41 -1.84
N THR A 106 9.07 16.28 -1.92
CA THR A 106 10.12 16.21 -2.95
C THR A 106 11.51 16.43 -2.38
N VAL A 107 12.50 15.75 -2.97
CA VAL A 107 13.94 15.92 -2.68
C VAL A 107 14.68 16.00 -4.02
N ASN A 108 15.41 17.06 -4.24
CA ASN A 108 16.18 17.29 -5.49
C ASN A 108 15.33 17.10 -6.78
N GLY A 109 14.09 17.61 -6.78
CA GLY A 109 13.16 17.51 -7.90
C GLY A 109 12.52 16.12 -8.13
N ARG A 110 12.81 15.15 -7.25
CA ARG A 110 12.22 13.81 -7.30
C ARG A 110 11.24 13.60 -6.14
N THR A 111 10.25 12.74 -6.36
CA THR A 111 9.30 12.35 -5.32
C THR A 111 10.02 11.71 -4.12
N CYS A 112 9.73 12.17 -2.93
CA CYS A 112 10.30 11.62 -1.70
C CYS A 112 9.67 10.26 -1.35
N SER A 113 10.44 9.36 -0.75
CA SER A 113 9.96 8.06 -0.28
C SER A 113 8.79 8.15 0.71
N CYS A 114 8.64 9.26 1.43
CA CYS A 114 7.50 9.47 2.33
C CYS A 114 6.16 9.56 1.57
N VAL A 115 6.14 10.06 0.33
CA VAL A 115 4.94 10.08 -0.53
C VAL A 115 4.56 8.66 -0.94
N HIS A 116 5.54 7.84 -1.35
CA HIS A 116 5.30 6.43 -1.68
C HIS A 116 4.74 5.65 -0.48
N LYS A 117 5.27 5.89 0.73
CA LYS A 117 4.73 5.27 1.96
C LYS A 117 3.28 5.66 2.22
N VAL A 118 2.91 6.91 1.97
CA VAL A 118 1.51 7.35 2.10
C VAL A 118 0.64 6.69 1.03
N MET A 119 1.10 6.58 -0.22
CA MET A 119 0.38 5.86 -1.28
C MET A 119 0.11 4.40 -0.88
N GLN A 120 1.11 3.69 -0.36
CA GLN A 120 0.97 2.32 0.15
C GLN A 120 -0.08 2.22 1.25
N GLN A 121 -0.04 3.15 2.23
CA GLN A 121 -1.04 3.20 3.30
C GLN A 121 -2.46 3.42 2.77
N LEU A 122 -2.62 4.34 1.82
CA LEU A 122 -3.91 4.61 1.19
C LEU A 122 -4.44 3.39 0.41
N ARG A 123 -3.57 2.71 -0.34
CA ARG A 123 -3.95 1.48 -1.06
C ARG A 123 -4.29 0.35 -0.09
N ARG A 124 -3.51 0.19 0.98
CA ARG A 124 -3.81 -0.80 2.03
C ARG A 124 -5.20 -0.58 2.62
N GLN A 125 -5.54 0.67 2.97
CA GLN A 125 -6.87 1.02 3.47
C GLN A 125 -7.99 0.70 2.46
N GLU A 126 -7.77 0.94 1.16
CA GLU A 126 -8.74 0.55 0.14
C GLU A 126 -8.98 -0.96 0.08
N ILE A 127 -7.90 -1.76 0.14
CA ILE A 127 -8.01 -3.22 0.14
C ILE A 127 -8.77 -3.70 1.38
N GLU A 128 -8.46 -3.16 2.55
CA GLU A 128 -9.13 -3.50 3.82
C GLU A 128 -10.61 -3.11 3.83
N GLN A 129 -11.02 -2.09 3.08
CA GLN A 129 -12.43 -1.71 2.92
C GLN A 129 -13.18 -2.61 1.93
N LEU A 130 -12.49 -3.20 0.97
CA LEU A 130 -13.08 -4.05 -0.07
C LEU A 130 -13.09 -5.54 0.31
N SER A 131 -12.19 -5.94 1.18
CA SER A 131 -12.11 -7.31 1.67
C SER A 131 -12.89 -7.47 2.97
N SER A 132 -13.53 -8.62 3.15
CA SER A 132 -14.10 -9.03 4.45
C SER A 132 -13.00 -9.38 5.48
N LEU A 133 -11.75 -9.49 5.05
CA LEU A 133 -10.58 -9.78 5.87
C LEU A 133 -9.61 -8.59 5.80
N SER A 134 -8.93 -8.29 6.90
CA SER A 134 -7.79 -7.37 6.87
C SER A 134 -6.64 -7.96 6.04
N ILE A 135 -5.74 -7.09 5.55
CA ILE A 135 -4.49 -7.58 4.94
C ILE A 135 -3.78 -8.47 5.95
N SER A 136 -3.53 -9.70 5.53
CA SER A 136 -2.97 -10.77 6.36
C SER A 136 -1.46 -10.90 6.19
N SER A 137 -0.85 -11.72 7.03
CA SER A 137 0.53 -12.15 6.91
C SER A 137 0.59 -13.67 6.77
N PHE A 138 1.59 -14.18 6.07
CA PHE A 138 1.86 -15.62 6.04
C PHE A 138 2.12 -16.20 7.44
N ASP A 139 2.64 -15.39 8.37
CA ASP A 139 2.89 -15.80 9.76
C ASP A 139 1.59 -16.10 10.54
N THR A 140 0.44 -15.60 10.07
CA THR A 140 -0.87 -15.90 10.65
C THR A 140 -1.55 -17.12 10.01
N MET A 141 -0.90 -17.75 9.03
CA MET A 141 -1.38 -18.96 8.36
C MET A 141 -0.84 -20.21 9.05
N GLU A 142 -1.51 -20.63 10.13
CA GLU A 142 -1.04 -21.70 10.96
C GLU A 142 -1.31 -23.08 10.34
N LEU A 143 -0.26 -23.86 10.14
CA LEU A 143 -0.34 -25.21 9.54
C LEU A 143 -1.09 -26.21 10.42
N ARG A 144 -1.30 -25.93 11.71
CA ARG A 144 -2.03 -26.82 12.62
C ARG A 144 -3.48 -27.03 12.21
N TYR A 145 -4.10 -26.08 11.51
CA TYR A 145 -5.48 -26.20 11.02
C TYR A 145 -5.62 -27.13 9.82
N TYR A 146 -4.53 -27.46 9.13
CA TYR A 146 -4.58 -28.47 8.07
C TYR A 146 -4.37 -29.86 8.63
N PRO A 147 -5.17 -30.88 8.21
CA PRO A 147 -5.07 -32.23 8.76
C PRO A 147 -3.71 -32.84 8.48
N ASN A 148 -3.15 -33.54 9.48
CA ASN A 148 -1.91 -34.31 9.32
C ASN A 148 -2.21 -35.74 8.85
N THR A 149 -2.97 -35.86 7.77
CA THR A 149 -3.42 -37.12 7.16
C THR A 149 -3.02 -37.18 5.69
N MET A 150 -3.01 -38.39 5.16
CA MET A 150 -2.78 -38.60 3.71
C MET A 150 -4.05 -38.30 2.92
N ASP A 151 -3.94 -37.43 1.95
CA ASP A 151 -4.93 -37.32 0.86
C ASP A 151 -4.70 -38.45 -0.11
N THR A 152 -5.64 -39.42 -0.14
CA THR A 152 -5.52 -40.63 -0.97
C THR A 152 -5.70 -40.35 -2.47
N GLN A 153 -6.35 -39.23 -2.84
CA GLN A 153 -6.53 -38.85 -4.25
C GLN A 153 -5.25 -38.24 -4.82
N ASN A 154 -4.55 -37.44 -4.02
CA ASN A 154 -3.34 -36.73 -4.43
C ASN A 154 -2.05 -37.43 -3.98
N GLY A 155 -2.13 -38.47 -3.13
CA GLY A 155 -0.98 -39.22 -2.64
C GLY A 155 -0.03 -38.38 -1.75
N VAL A 156 -0.51 -37.34 -1.06
CA VAL A 156 0.32 -36.44 -0.27
C VAL A 156 -0.22 -36.28 1.14
N ASN A 157 0.69 -36.04 2.11
CA ASN A 157 0.28 -35.57 3.43
C ASN A 157 -0.17 -34.12 3.31
N VAL A 158 -1.43 -33.84 3.67
CA VAL A 158 -2.07 -32.54 3.49
C VAL A 158 -1.29 -31.40 4.17
N ARG A 159 -0.95 -31.55 5.44
CA ARG A 159 -0.23 -30.51 6.19
C ARG A 159 1.15 -30.21 5.61
N ALA A 160 1.90 -31.23 5.28
CA ALA A 160 3.22 -31.08 4.69
C ALA A 160 3.15 -30.47 3.27
N TYR A 161 2.15 -30.82 2.51
CA TYR A 161 1.89 -30.24 1.19
C TYR A 161 1.52 -28.76 1.29
N MET A 162 0.57 -28.41 2.18
CA MET A 162 0.16 -27.03 2.41
C MET A 162 1.31 -26.16 2.92
N GLY A 163 2.21 -26.71 3.75
CA GLY A 163 3.41 -25.99 4.17
C GLY A 163 4.26 -25.56 2.98
N ARG A 164 4.62 -26.51 2.11
CA ARG A 164 5.39 -26.20 0.88
C ARG A 164 4.66 -25.24 -0.07
N LEU A 165 3.33 -25.36 -0.17
CA LEU A 165 2.52 -24.46 -0.99
C LEU A 165 2.58 -23.03 -0.46
N LEU A 166 2.42 -22.85 0.86
CA LEU A 166 2.47 -21.53 1.50
C LEU A 166 3.88 -20.93 1.43
N ASP A 167 4.92 -21.75 1.60
CA ASP A 167 6.32 -21.32 1.43
C ASP A 167 6.56 -20.82 -0.01
N GLY A 168 6.04 -21.53 -1.02
CA GLY A 168 6.14 -21.12 -2.42
C GLY A 168 5.40 -19.82 -2.73
N LEU A 169 4.21 -19.61 -2.15
CA LEU A 169 3.47 -18.36 -2.29
C LEU A 169 4.17 -17.19 -1.57
N LYS A 170 4.78 -17.46 -0.41
CA LYS A 170 5.58 -16.47 0.32
C LYS A 170 6.80 -16.06 -0.50
N GLN A 171 7.55 -17.03 -1.05
CA GLN A 171 8.69 -16.77 -1.92
C GLN A 171 8.29 -15.95 -3.16
N TYR A 172 7.18 -16.32 -3.81
CA TYR A 172 6.63 -15.54 -4.93
C TYR A 172 6.40 -14.08 -4.57
N ALA A 173 5.87 -13.82 -3.36
CA ALA A 173 5.60 -12.46 -2.90
C ALA A 173 6.87 -11.71 -2.48
N GLU A 174 7.86 -12.38 -1.88
CA GLU A 174 9.14 -11.81 -1.47
C GLU A 174 10.01 -11.40 -2.67
N ASP A 175 10.01 -12.22 -3.72
CA ASP A 175 10.77 -12.00 -4.97
C ASP A 175 9.93 -11.29 -6.06
N PHE A 176 8.84 -10.61 -5.69
CA PHE A 176 7.90 -10.08 -6.65
C PHE A 176 8.51 -9.05 -7.61
N SER A 177 8.34 -9.31 -8.92
CA SER A 177 8.66 -8.40 -10.02
C SER A 177 7.49 -8.34 -11.00
N PRO A 178 6.91 -7.17 -11.28
CA PRO A 178 5.74 -7.07 -12.17
C PRO A 178 5.97 -7.58 -13.60
N THR A 179 7.24 -7.65 -14.04
CA THR A 179 7.62 -8.07 -15.41
C THR A 179 8.16 -9.48 -15.51
N GLU A 180 8.41 -10.15 -14.37
CA GLU A 180 9.03 -11.48 -14.32
C GLU A 180 8.14 -12.53 -13.67
N ASN A 181 7.22 -12.10 -12.81
CA ASN A 181 6.32 -13.02 -12.14
C ASN A 181 5.19 -13.49 -13.06
N GLU A 182 4.85 -14.76 -12.91
CA GLU A 182 3.73 -15.38 -13.60
C GLU A 182 2.40 -15.16 -12.87
N SER A 183 1.30 -15.31 -13.59
CA SER A 183 -0.04 -15.27 -12.99
C SER A 183 -0.35 -16.55 -12.24
N LEU A 184 -1.02 -16.46 -11.09
CA LEU A 184 -1.35 -17.59 -10.23
C LEU A 184 -2.85 -17.84 -10.15
N MET A 185 -3.23 -19.11 -10.06
CA MET A 185 -4.59 -19.53 -9.75
C MET A 185 -4.61 -20.33 -8.44
N LEU A 186 -5.19 -19.77 -7.38
CA LEU A 186 -5.36 -20.42 -6.08
C LEU A 186 -6.70 -21.18 -6.09
N ILE A 187 -6.63 -22.50 -6.20
CA ILE A 187 -7.77 -23.37 -6.44
C ILE A 187 -8.03 -24.24 -5.19
N GLY A 188 -9.27 -24.42 -4.81
CA GLY A 188 -9.64 -25.34 -3.72
C GLY A 188 -11.00 -25.01 -3.11
N ASN A 189 -11.52 -25.88 -2.29
CA ASN A 189 -12.80 -25.69 -1.63
C ASN A 189 -12.85 -24.41 -0.77
N ALA A 190 -14.06 -24.02 -0.36
CA ALA A 190 -14.23 -22.88 0.52
C ALA A 190 -13.53 -23.13 1.88
N GLY A 191 -13.07 -22.07 2.53
CA GLY A 191 -12.51 -22.13 3.88
C GLY A 191 -11.06 -22.65 3.98
N LEU A 192 -10.34 -22.87 2.87
CA LEU A 192 -8.96 -23.37 2.88
C LEU A 192 -7.88 -22.28 2.98
N GLY A 193 -8.26 -21.00 3.12
CA GLY A 193 -7.30 -19.92 3.29
C GLY A 193 -6.81 -19.27 2.00
N LYS A 194 -7.42 -19.51 0.83
CA LYS A 194 -7.03 -18.90 -0.47
C LYS A 194 -7.01 -17.38 -0.43
N THR A 195 -8.12 -16.76 -0.01
CA THR A 195 -8.25 -15.30 0.15
C THR A 195 -7.22 -14.76 1.14
N HIS A 196 -6.98 -15.50 2.24
CA HIS A 196 -5.98 -15.13 3.24
C HIS A 196 -4.56 -15.11 2.64
N ALA A 197 -4.20 -16.13 1.86
CA ALA A 197 -2.92 -16.20 1.15
C ALA A 197 -2.79 -15.08 0.11
N ALA A 198 -3.85 -14.81 -0.67
CA ALA A 198 -3.87 -13.72 -1.65
C ALA A 198 -3.66 -12.34 -0.99
N LEU A 199 -4.28 -12.11 0.18
CA LEU A 199 -4.09 -10.88 0.97
C LEU A 199 -2.70 -10.81 1.62
N ALA A 200 -2.09 -11.94 2.00
CA ALA A 200 -0.73 -11.98 2.50
C ALA A 200 0.29 -11.61 1.39
N ILE A 201 0.07 -12.11 0.16
CA ILE A 201 0.85 -11.69 -1.02
C ILE A 201 0.66 -10.18 -1.25
N ALA A 202 -0.59 -9.69 -1.24
CA ALA A 202 -0.88 -8.27 -1.42
C ALA A 202 -0.11 -7.39 -0.43
N GLY A 203 -0.05 -7.79 0.83
CA GLY A 203 0.69 -7.10 1.90
C GLY A 203 2.16 -6.95 1.60
N LEU A 204 2.85 -8.06 1.28
CA LEU A 204 4.28 -8.06 0.97
C LEU A 204 4.60 -7.27 -0.30
N VAL A 205 3.81 -7.42 -1.35
CA VAL A 205 4.00 -6.71 -2.62
C VAL A 205 3.79 -5.20 -2.47
N LEU A 206 2.80 -4.78 -1.66
CA LEU A 206 2.61 -3.37 -1.29
C LEU A 206 3.80 -2.81 -0.51
N GLU A 207 4.35 -3.56 0.44
CA GLU A 207 5.52 -3.14 1.24
C GLU A 207 6.76 -2.90 0.38
N GLN A 208 6.90 -3.63 -0.73
CA GLN A 208 7.95 -3.42 -1.71
C GLN A 208 7.72 -2.19 -2.61
N GLY A 209 6.54 -1.57 -2.57
CA GLY A 209 6.25 -0.34 -3.30
C GLY A 209 5.48 -0.51 -4.60
N HIS A 210 5.01 -1.72 -4.89
CA HIS A 210 4.23 -2.01 -6.09
C HIS A 210 2.75 -1.63 -5.92
N ASP A 211 2.08 -1.33 -7.03
CA ASP A 211 0.64 -1.03 -7.03
C ASP A 211 -0.17 -2.31 -7.10
N VAL A 212 -0.92 -2.61 -6.03
CA VAL A 212 -1.75 -3.80 -5.91
C VAL A 212 -3.22 -3.44 -5.96
N ILE A 213 -3.97 -4.09 -6.82
CA ILE A 213 -5.43 -4.02 -6.87
C ILE A 213 -5.99 -5.35 -6.37
N TYR A 214 -6.78 -5.30 -5.29
CA TYR A 214 -7.57 -6.42 -4.81
C TYR A 214 -9.06 -6.12 -5.00
N VAL A 215 -9.76 -7.03 -5.63
CA VAL A 215 -11.21 -6.96 -5.83
C VAL A 215 -11.86 -8.34 -5.71
N SER A 216 -13.03 -8.39 -5.12
CA SER A 216 -13.94 -9.52 -5.23
C SER A 216 -14.48 -9.57 -6.67
N SER A 217 -14.42 -10.73 -7.32
CA SER A 217 -14.87 -10.91 -8.69
C SER A 217 -16.33 -10.47 -8.90
N PRO A 218 -17.31 -10.92 -8.08
CA PRO A 218 -18.70 -10.50 -8.23
C PRO A 218 -18.91 -8.99 -8.06
N ASP A 219 -18.24 -8.35 -7.10
CA ASP A 219 -18.38 -6.90 -6.87
C ASP A 219 -17.75 -6.07 -7.98
N PHE A 220 -16.60 -6.49 -8.46
CA PHE A 220 -15.89 -5.80 -9.54
C PHE A 220 -16.69 -5.81 -10.84
N PHE A 221 -17.08 -7.00 -11.28
CA PHE A 221 -17.84 -7.13 -12.52
C PHE A 221 -19.26 -6.61 -12.39
N GLY A 222 -19.88 -6.74 -11.22
CA GLY A 222 -21.20 -6.15 -10.93
C GLY A 222 -21.18 -4.63 -11.02
N LYS A 223 -20.16 -3.95 -10.51
CA LYS A 223 -19.98 -2.51 -10.64
C LYS A 223 -19.77 -2.08 -12.09
N ILE A 224 -18.92 -2.80 -12.84
CA ILE A 224 -18.69 -2.52 -14.27
C ILE A 224 -19.99 -2.68 -15.06
N GLU A 225 -20.79 -3.71 -14.79
CA GLU A 225 -22.06 -3.93 -15.46
C GLU A 225 -23.10 -2.87 -15.12
N ALA A 226 -23.21 -2.48 -13.85
CA ALA A 226 -24.10 -1.41 -13.40
C ALA A 226 -23.73 -0.04 -14.01
N SER A 227 -22.43 0.23 -14.19
CA SER A 227 -21.94 1.50 -14.78
C SER A 227 -21.82 1.46 -16.31
N ARG A 228 -22.30 0.39 -16.97
CA ARG A 228 -22.16 0.21 -18.43
C ARG A 228 -22.73 1.35 -19.26
N PHE A 229 -23.80 1.97 -18.80
CA PHE A 229 -24.50 3.06 -19.47
C PHE A 229 -24.34 4.40 -18.75
N ASP A 230 -23.45 4.47 -17.76
CA ASP A 230 -23.18 5.68 -17.00
C ASP A 230 -22.20 6.57 -17.78
N PRO A 231 -22.60 7.85 -18.10
CA PRO A 231 -21.70 8.79 -18.75
C PRO A 231 -20.46 9.20 -17.92
N SER A 232 -20.43 8.88 -16.61
CA SER A 232 -19.29 9.20 -15.73
C SER A 232 -17.99 8.51 -16.16
N GLY A 233 -18.06 7.38 -16.91
CA GLY A 233 -16.89 6.59 -17.30
C GLY A 233 -16.27 5.79 -16.16
N ASP A 234 -16.99 5.57 -15.07
CA ASP A 234 -16.50 4.84 -13.90
C ASP A 234 -16.11 3.39 -14.24
N ALA A 235 -16.88 2.71 -15.12
CA ALA A 235 -16.58 1.37 -15.61
C ALA A 235 -15.20 1.33 -16.32
N ASP A 236 -14.95 2.28 -17.23
CA ASP A 236 -13.68 2.35 -17.98
C ASP A 236 -12.49 2.66 -17.05
N THR A 237 -12.72 3.50 -16.04
CA THR A 237 -11.71 3.84 -15.04
C THR A 237 -11.36 2.61 -14.18
N LEU A 238 -12.35 1.85 -13.72
CA LEU A 238 -12.17 0.61 -12.96
C LEU A 238 -11.41 -0.44 -13.78
N LEU A 239 -11.84 -0.65 -15.03
CA LEU A 239 -11.21 -1.62 -15.92
C LEU A 239 -9.77 -1.24 -16.26
N ARG A 240 -9.52 0.04 -16.55
CA ARG A 240 -8.17 0.55 -16.82
C ARG A 240 -7.27 0.41 -15.59
N THR A 241 -7.76 0.75 -14.41
CA THR A 241 -7.01 0.63 -13.16
C THR A 241 -6.63 -0.83 -12.90
N ALA A 242 -7.56 -1.76 -13.06
CA ALA A 242 -7.28 -3.19 -12.93
C ALA A 242 -6.34 -3.72 -14.02
N SER A 243 -6.43 -3.18 -15.25
CA SER A 243 -5.57 -3.60 -16.38
C SER A 243 -4.12 -3.15 -16.25
N THR A 244 -3.84 -2.07 -15.51
CA THR A 244 -2.51 -1.44 -15.45
C THR A 244 -1.79 -1.58 -14.11
N ALA A 245 -2.44 -2.13 -13.09
CA ALA A 245 -1.82 -2.37 -11.78
C ALA A 245 -0.66 -3.37 -11.89
N ASP A 246 0.38 -3.18 -11.07
CA ASP A 246 1.54 -4.06 -11.01
C ASP A 246 1.11 -5.50 -10.64
N LEU A 247 0.17 -5.64 -9.71
CA LEU A 247 -0.49 -6.90 -9.37
C LEU A 247 -2.01 -6.71 -9.29
N LEU A 248 -2.76 -7.59 -9.97
CA LEU A 248 -4.21 -7.70 -9.81
C LEU A 248 -4.57 -8.98 -9.06
N ILE A 249 -5.41 -8.87 -8.04
CA ILE A 249 -6.01 -10.01 -7.32
C ILE A 249 -7.53 -10.00 -7.57
N LEU A 250 -8.02 -11.03 -8.26
CA LEU A 250 -9.45 -11.30 -8.45
C LEU A 250 -9.85 -12.42 -7.50
N ASP A 251 -10.52 -12.05 -6.41
CA ASP A 251 -10.93 -13.00 -5.38
C ASP A 251 -12.31 -13.59 -5.66
N ASP A 252 -12.52 -14.86 -5.28
CA ASP A 252 -13.77 -15.61 -5.40
C ASP A 252 -14.35 -15.70 -6.82
N LEU A 253 -13.49 -15.92 -7.84
CA LEU A 253 -13.95 -16.22 -9.19
C LEU A 253 -14.81 -17.50 -9.17
N GLY A 254 -16.00 -17.43 -9.75
CA GLY A 254 -16.98 -18.54 -9.76
C GLY A 254 -18.28 -18.20 -9.05
N THR A 255 -18.36 -17.07 -8.38
CA THR A 255 -19.53 -16.64 -7.61
C THR A 255 -20.30 -15.48 -8.29
N GLU A 256 -19.72 -14.85 -9.32
CA GLU A 256 -20.33 -13.77 -10.08
C GLU A 256 -21.45 -14.25 -11.02
N PHE A 257 -22.30 -13.32 -11.42
CA PHE A 257 -23.33 -13.57 -12.43
C PHE A 257 -22.74 -13.45 -13.84
N VAL A 258 -22.72 -14.56 -14.60
CA VAL A 258 -22.07 -14.63 -15.92
C VAL A 258 -23.06 -14.17 -17.00
N THR A 259 -22.84 -12.96 -17.54
CA THR A 259 -23.55 -12.41 -18.71
C THR A 259 -22.62 -12.39 -19.93
N PRO A 260 -23.16 -12.22 -21.16
CA PRO A 260 -22.31 -12.00 -22.35
C PRO A 260 -21.40 -10.79 -22.22
N TYR A 261 -21.83 -9.76 -21.49
CA TYR A 261 -21.02 -8.56 -21.21
C TYR A 261 -19.86 -8.89 -20.25
N PHE A 262 -20.14 -9.61 -19.16
CA PHE A 262 -19.12 -10.14 -18.27
C PHE A 262 -18.03 -10.90 -19.05
N ILE A 263 -18.42 -11.85 -19.91
CA ILE A 263 -17.48 -12.64 -20.72
C ILE A 263 -16.58 -11.74 -21.56
N THR A 264 -17.14 -10.71 -22.19
CA THR A 264 -16.37 -9.76 -23.02
C THR A 264 -15.37 -8.96 -22.18
N VAL A 265 -15.82 -8.42 -21.04
CA VAL A 265 -14.98 -7.62 -20.14
C VAL A 265 -13.88 -8.47 -19.51
N PHE A 266 -14.23 -9.66 -19.01
CA PHE A 266 -13.25 -10.54 -18.36
C PHE A 266 -12.20 -11.05 -19.37
N TYR A 267 -12.61 -11.44 -20.57
CA TYR A 267 -11.68 -11.80 -21.63
C TYR A 267 -10.73 -10.63 -21.96
N SER A 268 -11.26 -9.43 -22.12
CA SER A 268 -10.48 -8.24 -22.44
C SER A 268 -9.46 -7.92 -21.32
N LEU A 269 -9.88 -8.01 -20.05
CA LEU A 269 -9.01 -7.80 -18.89
C LEU A 269 -7.86 -8.81 -18.87
N LEU A 270 -8.16 -10.10 -18.99
CA LEU A 270 -7.14 -11.16 -19.01
C LEU A 270 -6.18 -10.99 -20.19
N ASN A 271 -6.72 -10.70 -21.38
CA ASN A 271 -5.90 -10.55 -22.58
C ASN A 271 -4.96 -9.35 -22.49
N ASN A 272 -5.45 -8.22 -21.97
CA ASN A 272 -4.65 -7.01 -21.79
C ASN A 272 -3.51 -7.25 -20.80
N ARG A 273 -3.80 -7.89 -19.66
CA ARG A 273 -2.78 -8.15 -18.63
C ARG A 273 -1.75 -9.19 -19.07
N LEU A 274 -2.19 -10.30 -19.65
CA LEU A 274 -1.29 -11.31 -20.22
C LEU A 274 -0.42 -10.73 -21.35
N GLY A 275 -1.01 -9.90 -22.22
CA GLY A 275 -0.28 -9.22 -23.29
C GLY A 275 0.73 -8.19 -22.80
N ALA A 276 0.48 -7.58 -21.65
CA ALA A 276 1.40 -6.65 -21.00
C ALA A 276 2.42 -7.35 -20.06
N GLY A 277 2.33 -8.66 -19.88
CA GLY A 277 3.17 -9.40 -18.93
C GLY A 277 2.91 -9.05 -17.46
N LEU A 278 1.71 -8.54 -17.13
CA LEU A 278 1.36 -8.14 -15.77
C LEU A 278 0.71 -9.30 -15.00
N PRO A 279 1.26 -9.72 -13.85
CA PRO A 279 0.75 -10.85 -13.09
C PRO A 279 -0.64 -10.62 -12.51
N THR A 280 -1.44 -11.67 -12.55
CA THR A 280 -2.78 -11.69 -11.96
C THR A 280 -2.90 -12.90 -11.05
N ILE A 281 -3.43 -12.72 -9.85
CA ILE A 281 -3.78 -13.80 -8.93
C ILE A 281 -5.30 -13.95 -8.94
N ILE A 282 -5.77 -15.17 -9.16
CA ILE A 282 -7.19 -15.49 -9.10
C ILE A 282 -7.40 -16.53 -8.01
N THR A 283 -8.36 -16.32 -7.13
CA THR A 283 -8.84 -17.37 -6.22
C THR A 283 -10.16 -17.95 -6.75
N THR A 284 -10.34 -19.25 -6.66
CA THR A 284 -11.57 -19.89 -7.10
C THR A 284 -11.89 -21.17 -6.32
N ASN A 285 -13.17 -21.46 -6.18
CA ASN A 285 -13.68 -22.72 -5.64
C ASN A 285 -13.97 -23.75 -6.76
N ILE A 286 -13.81 -23.37 -8.02
CA ILE A 286 -13.99 -24.28 -9.15
C ILE A 286 -12.71 -25.11 -9.28
N THR A 287 -12.79 -26.39 -8.90
CA THR A 287 -11.65 -27.32 -8.91
C THR A 287 -11.54 -28.15 -10.20
N ASP A 288 -12.62 -28.15 -10.99
CA ASP A 288 -12.72 -28.89 -12.25
C ASP A 288 -12.58 -27.94 -13.45
N GLY A 289 -11.61 -28.22 -14.33
CA GLY A 289 -11.34 -27.43 -15.53
C GLY A 289 -12.49 -27.46 -16.55
N ALA A 290 -13.20 -28.60 -16.67
CA ALA A 290 -14.36 -28.69 -17.56
C ALA A 290 -15.53 -27.82 -17.07
N LEU A 291 -15.72 -27.71 -15.76
CA LEU A 291 -16.71 -26.83 -15.18
C LEU A 291 -16.33 -25.35 -15.38
N LEU A 292 -15.05 -25.03 -15.30
CA LEU A 292 -14.53 -23.68 -15.55
C LEU A 292 -14.76 -23.27 -17.00
N GLU A 293 -14.48 -24.17 -17.96
CA GLU A 293 -14.72 -23.94 -19.38
C GLU A 293 -16.21 -23.79 -19.70
N LYS A 294 -17.06 -24.66 -19.14
CA LYS A 294 -18.51 -24.57 -19.28
C LYS A 294 -19.06 -23.23 -18.76
N ARG A 295 -18.48 -22.67 -17.70
CA ARG A 295 -18.94 -21.43 -17.09
C ARG A 295 -18.47 -20.20 -17.86
N TYR A 296 -17.20 -20.17 -18.32
CA TYR A 296 -16.56 -18.96 -18.84
C TYR A 296 -16.20 -19.02 -20.33
N THR A 297 -16.52 -20.07 -21.03
CA THR A 297 -16.16 -20.34 -22.42
C THR A 297 -14.72 -20.83 -22.61
N GLU A 298 -14.48 -21.54 -23.70
CA GLU A 298 -13.16 -22.05 -24.12
C GLU A 298 -12.10 -20.93 -24.20
N LYS A 299 -12.48 -19.74 -24.72
CA LYS A 299 -11.56 -18.60 -24.87
C LYS A 299 -10.96 -18.12 -23.54
N ILE A 300 -11.80 -18.01 -22.51
CA ILE A 300 -11.35 -17.61 -21.17
C ILE A 300 -10.57 -18.76 -20.53
N SER A 301 -11.06 -19.99 -20.62
CA SER A 301 -10.39 -21.18 -20.09
C SER A 301 -8.97 -21.31 -20.67
N SER A 302 -8.80 -21.08 -21.96
CA SER A 302 -7.48 -21.06 -22.62
C SER A 302 -6.56 -19.97 -22.08
N ARG A 303 -7.06 -18.80 -21.66
CA ARG A 303 -6.22 -17.76 -21.01
C ARG A 303 -5.87 -18.13 -19.58
N LEU A 304 -6.79 -18.73 -18.84
CA LEU A 304 -6.57 -19.21 -17.48
C LEU A 304 -5.60 -20.41 -17.42
N SER A 305 -5.47 -21.19 -18.48
CA SER A 305 -4.49 -22.28 -18.55
C SER A 305 -3.03 -21.81 -18.55
N ALA A 306 -2.78 -20.53 -18.81
CA ALA A 306 -1.46 -19.92 -18.67
C ALA A 306 -1.10 -19.57 -17.21
N PHE A 307 -2.04 -19.70 -16.27
CA PHE A 307 -1.81 -19.44 -14.84
C PHE A 307 -1.22 -20.66 -14.14
N ILE A 308 -0.27 -20.45 -13.25
CA ILE A 308 0.28 -21.52 -12.41
C ILE A 308 -0.77 -21.90 -11.34
N PRO A 309 -1.23 -23.17 -11.32
CA PRO A 309 -2.23 -23.59 -10.35
C PRO A 309 -1.60 -23.94 -8.99
N PHE A 310 -2.08 -23.31 -7.94
CA PHE A 310 -1.81 -23.66 -6.54
C PHE A 310 -3.06 -24.30 -5.94
N ARG A 311 -3.07 -25.61 -5.75
CA ARG A 311 -4.22 -26.36 -5.26
C ARG A 311 -4.20 -26.44 -3.74
N PHE A 312 -5.13 -25.77 -3.07
CA PHE A 312 -5.32 -25.86 -1.63
C PHE A 312 -6.07 -27.15 -1.29
N LEU A 313 -5.52 -27.93 -0.37
CA LEU A 313 -6.05 -29.22 0.08
C LEU A 313 -6.45 -29.13 1.57
N GLY A 314 -7.38 -29.96 1.97
CA GLY A 314 -7.85 -30.10 3.36
C GLY A 314 -9.35 -29.85 3.51
N GLU A 315 -9.74 -29.54 4.74
CA GLU A 315 -11.11 -29.24 5.16
C GLU A 315 -11.26 -27.75 5.50
N ASP A 316 -12.51 -27.26 5.62
CA ASP A 316 -12.77 -25.88 6.02
C ASP A 316 -12.17 -25.59 7.41
N ILE A 317 -11.23 -24.65 7.48
CA ILE A 317 -10.51 -24.30 8.72
C ILE A 317 -11.27 -23.28 9.59
N ARG A 318 -12.34 -22.67 9.08
CA ARG A 318 -13.09 -21.62 9.81
C ARG A 318 -13.73 -22.12 11.11
N PRO A 319 -14.36 -23.34 11.16
CA PRO A 319 -14.92 -23.85 12.41
C PRO A 319 -13.86 -24.09 13.49
N GLN A 320 -12.64 -24.50 13.08
CA GLN A 320 -11.54 -24.74 14.01
C GLN A 320 -11.03 -23.44 14.63
N LYS A 321 -10.92 -22.37 13.81
CA LYS A 321 -10.53 -21.04 14.31
C LYS A 321 -11.59 -20.37 15.20
N ALA A 322 -12.87 -20.65 14.98
CA ALA A 322 -13.95 -20.09 15.78
C ALA A 322 -14.10 -20.77 17.15
N ALA A 323 -13.49 -21.93 17.35
CA ALA A 323 -13.54 -22.72 18.60
C ALA A 323 -12.40 -22.35 19.58
N GLU A 324 -11.47 -21.49 19.18
CA GLU A 324 -10.38 -20.91 20.00
C GLU A 324 -10.75 -19.53 20.55
#